data_9e39ea510d4f91499344700a26f5b15d
#
_entry.id   9e39ea510d4f91499344700a26f5b15d
#
_cell.length_a   1.000
_cell.length_b   1.000
_cell.length_c   1.000
_cell.angle_alpha   90.00
_cell.angle_beta   90.00
_cell.angle_gamma   90.00
#
_symmetry.space_group_name_H-M   'P 1'
#
loop_
_entity.id
_entity.type
_entity.pdbx_description
1 polymer ?
#
loop_
_entity_poly.entity_id
_entity_poly.type
_entity_poly.pdbx_seq_one_letter_code
_entity_poly.pdbx_strand_id
1 'polypeptide(L)'
;MSDKNGLTKSNDSLNNKDVMFYYSFDWDNNILDMPTKIHMEHLIDGDWMPEDVSTSDFAIVRSDNENWRLLNNDPASAFSEFRDNGPRGEDAFLDDVKIAISEKKFAPSWDDFIECIINGSVFSIITARGHEPRPMRKGVEYIIR
;
A
#
# COMPACT_ATOMS: atom_id res chain seq x y z
N MET A 1 -21.86 -10.49 -4.50
CA MET A 1 -20.99 -10.52 -5.68
C MET A 1 -19.78 -9.65 -5.46
N SER A 2 -18.65 -10.24 -5.58
CA SER A 2 -17.42 -9.46 -5.61
C SER A 2 -17.20 -9.00 -7.04
N ASP A 3 -16.80 -7.79 -7.21
CA ASP A 3 -16.37 -7.33 -8.52
C ASP A 3 -14.91 -6.92 -8.48
N LYS A 4 -14.43 -6.41 -9.58
CA LYS A 4 -13.07 -5.92 -9.66
C LYS A 4 -12.87 -4.72 -8.73
N ASN A 5 -11.64 -4.46 -8.35
CA ASN A 5 -11.23 -3.34 -7.52
C ASN A 5 -11.71 -3.43 -6.06
N GLY A 6 -12.07 -4.62 -5.61
CA GLY A 6 -12.45 -4.84 -4.22
C GLY A 6 -13.85 -4.38 -3.84
N LEU A 7 -14.68 -4.04 -4.82
CA LEU A 7 -16.06 -3.70 -4.54
C LEU A 7 -16.84 -4.95 -4.16
N THR A 8 -17.50 -4.91 -3.01
CA THR A 8 -18.31 -6.02 -2.53
C THR A 8 -19.68 -5.52 -2.11
N LYS A 9 -20.70 -6.11 -2.68
CA LYS A 9 -22.09 -5.86 -2.28
C LYS A 9 -22.41 -6.78 -1.11
N SER A 10 -22.72 -6.21 0.04
CA SER A 10 -23.02 -6.99 1.23
C SER A 10 -24.51 -7.06 1.49
N ASN A 11 -24.91 -8.18 2.08
CA ASN A 11 -26.22 -8.44 2.63
C ASN A 11 -27.39 -8.29 1.69
N ASP A 12 -27.69 -9.36 1.01
CA ASP A 12 -28.83 -9.49 0.11
C ASP A 12 -30.11 -9.96 0.81
N SER A 13 -30.08 -10.19 2.12
CA SER A 13 -31.27 -10.62 2.88
C SER A 13 -32.23 -9.46 3.17
N LEU A 14 -31.81 -8.24 2.99
CA LEU A 14 -32.63 -7.06 3.18
C LEU A 14 -33.34 -6.69 1.88
N ASN A 15 -34.38 -5.90 1.98
CA ASN A 15 -35.06 -5.38 0.79
C ASN A 15 -34.17 -4.33 0.10
N ASN A 16 -34.54 -3.93 -1.13
CA ASN A 16 -33.70 -3.02 -1.93
C ASN A 16 -33.38 -1.68 -1.28
N LYS A 17 -34.18 -1.24 -0.33
CA LYS A 17 -33.95 0.01 0.39
C LYS A 17 -32.78 -0.10 1.39
N ASP A 18 -32.52 -1.33 1.83
CA ASP A 18 -31.59 -1.60 2.91
C ASP A 18 -30.29 -2.22 2.42
N VAL A 19 -30.08 -2.24 1.10
CA VAL A 19 -28.84 -2.77 0.52
C VAL A 19 -27.69 -1.82 0.85
N MET A 20 -26.67 -2.38 1.50
CA MET A 20 -25.45 -1.65 1.86
C MET A 20 -24.30 -2.13 1.00
N PHE A 21 -23.53 -1.19 0.50
CA PHE A 21 -22.28 -1.49 -0.20
C PHE A 21 -21.12 -1.33 0.75
N TYR A 22 -20.27 -2.33 0.77
CA TYR A 22 -19.06 -2.36 1.54
C TYR A 22 -17.88 -2.54 0.59
N TYR A 23 -16.91 -1.64 0.70
CA TYR A 23 -15.73 -1.62 -0.16
C TYR A 23 -14.52 -2.06 0.64
N SER A 24 -13.65 -2.82 -0.02
CA SER A 24 -12.38 -3.25 0.57
C SER A 24 -11.28 -2.98 -0.45
N PHE A 25 -10.27 -2.21 -0.04
CA PHE A 25 -9.17 -1.82 -0.93
C PHE A 25 -7.84 -2.27 -0.36
N ASP A 26 -6.99 -2.84 -1.21
CA ASP A 26 -5.57 -2.93 -0.94
C ASP A 26 -4.94 -1.57 -1.27
N TRP A 27 -3.83 -1.23 -0.64
CA TRP A 27 -3.25 0.10 -0.78
C TRP A 27 -2.20 0.18 -1.88
N ASP A 28 -1.06 -0.49 -1.68
CA ASP A 28 0.07 -0.38 -2.58
C ASP A 28 -0.25 -0.90 -3.98
N ASN A 29 0.07 -0.11 -4.99
CA ASN A 29 -0.16 -0.41 -6.41
C ASN A 29 -1.64 -0.63 -6.77
N ASN A 30 -2.55 -0.29 -5.87
CA ASN A 30 -4.00 -0.34 -6.12
C ASN A 30 -4.63 1.04 -5.99
N ILE A 31 -4.41 1.73 -4.89
CA ILE A 31 -4.88 3.11 -4.71
C ILE A 31 -3.81 4.09 -5.17
N LEU A 32 -2.59 3.91 -4.72
CA LEU A 32 -1.45 4.74 -5.08
C LEU A 32 -0.22 3.86 -5.34
N ASP A 33 0.61 4.29 -6.28
CA ASP A 33 1.96 3.76 -6.44
C ASP A 33 2.86 4.52 -5.46
N MET A 34 3.10 3.90 -4.32
CA MET A 34 3.81 4.54 -3.21
C MET A 34 5.32 4.58 -3.43
N PRO A 35 5.99 5.67 -3.02
CA PRO A 35 7.44 5.79 -3.16
C PRO A 35 8.22 5.01 -2.10
N THR A 36 7.54 4.36 -1.15
CA THR A 36 8.16 3.61 -0.07
C THR A 36 9.12 2.56 -0.62
N LYS A 37 10.34 2.51 -0.08
CA LYS A 37 11.39 1.62 -0.57
C LYS A 37 11.53 0.37 0.29
N ILE A 38 11.89 -0.72 -0.37
CA ILE A 38 12.28 -1.96 0.27
C ILE A 38 13.81 -2.04 0.17
N HIS A 39 14.47 -2.22 1.30
CA HIS A 39 15.92 -2.25 1.36
C HIS A 39 16.42 -3.65 1.04
N MET A 40 17.15 -3.77 -0.05
CA MET A 40 17.68 -5.04 -0.55
C MET A 40 19.20 -4.98 -0.66
N GLU A 41 19.78 -6.12 -0.96
CA GLU A 41 21.17 -6.22 -1.39
C GLU A 41 21.20 -6.92 -2.73
N HIS A 42 21.97 -6.38 -3.66
CA HIS A 42 22.14 -6.90 -5.01
C HIS A 42 23.58 -7.41 -5.16
N LEU A 43 23.74 -8.62 -5.69
CA LEU A 43 25.08 -9.20 -5.93
C LEU A 43 25.67 -8.60 -7.21
N ILE A 44 26.74 -7.81 -7.04
CA ILE A 44 27.43 -7.16 -8.13
C ILE A 44 28.92 -7.48 -8.02
N ASP A 45 29.48 -8.11 -9.06
CA ASP A 45 30.89 -8.48 -9.11
C ASP A 45 31.36 -9.25 -7.89
N GLY A 46 30.55 -10.15 -7.37
CA GLY A 46 30.85 -10.97 -6.22
C GLY A 46 30.61 -10.33 -4.86
N ASP A 47 30.17 -9.08 -4.81
CA ASP A 47 29.89 -8.35 -3.57
C ASP A 47 28.42 -8.01 -3.45
N TRP A 48 27.88 -8.17 -2.24
CA TRP A 48 26.51 -7.75 -1.91
C TRP A 48 26.48 -6.25 -1.64
N MET A 49 25.80 -5.51 -2.49
CA MET A 49 25.69 -4.06 -2.40
C MET A 49 24.26 -3.63 -2.04
N PRO A 50 24.10 -2.70 -1.09
CA PRO A 50 22.77 -2.18 -0.76
C PRO A 50 22.12 -1.55 -1.99
N GLU A 51 20.86 -1.90 -2.24
CA GLU A 51 20.09 -1.31 -3.33
C GLU A 51 18.61 -1.29 -2.95
N ASP A 52 18.03 -0.10 -2.85
CA ASP A 52 16.64 0.07 -2.53
C ASP A 52 15.79 -0.14 -3.78
N VAL A 53 14.68 -0.85 -3.62
CA VAL A 53 13.77 -1.13 -4.72
C VAL A 53 12.35 -0.67 -4.39
N SER A 54 11.58 -0.40 -5.44
CA SER A 54 10.16 -0.12 -5.30
C SER A 54 9.39 -1.42 -5.02
N THR A 55 8.12 -1.28 -4.62
CA THR A 55 7.25 -2.46 -4.45
C THR A 55 7.08 -3.23 -5.75
N SER A 56 7.00 -2.53 -6.88
CA SER A 56 6.89 -3.15 -8.21
C SER A 56 8.16 -3.91 -8.57
N ASP A 57 9.32 -3.32 -8.35
CA ASP A 57 10.59 -3.97 -8.62
C ASP A 57 10.81 -5.15 -7.70
N PHE A 58 10.42 -5.03 -6.43
CA PHE A 58 10.50 -6.14 -5.49
C PHE A 58 9.73 -7.36 -5.98
N ALA A 59 8.56 -7.16 -6.55
CA ALA A 59 7.76 -8.26 -7.10
C ALA A 59 8.52 -9.03 -8.19
N ILE A 60 9.40 -8.35 -8.91
CA ILE A 60 10.24 -8.97 -9.96
C ILE A 60 11.45 -9.67 -9.36
N VAL A 61 12.19 -8.99 -8.49
CA VAL A 61 13.50 -9.50 -8.01
C VAL A 61 13.39 -10.50 -6.86
N ARG A 62 12.24 -10.55 -6.17
CA ARG A 62 12.07 -11.40 -4.97
C ARG A 62 12.28 -12.89 -5.20
N SER A 63 12.12 -13.35 -6.43
CA SER A 63 12.30 -14.76 -6.79
C SER A 63 13.73 -15.08 -7.23
N ASP A 64 14.57 -14.08 -7.45
CA ASP A 64 15.96 -14.25 -7.87
C ASP A 64 16.87 -14.26 -6.64
N ASN A 65 16.89 -15.40 -5.95
CA ASN A 65 17.66 -15.55 -4.73
C ASN A 65 19.19 -15.63 -4.97
N GLU A 66 19.61 -15.77 -6.22
CA GLU A 66 21.03 -15.82 -6.55
C GLU A 66 21.65 -14.42 -6.57
N ASN A 67 20.91 -13.44 -7.04
CA ASN A 67 21.42 -12.08 -7.23
C ASN A 67 20.84 -11.06 -6.26
N TRP A 68 19.76 -11.38 -5.58
CA TRP A 68 19.07 -10.47 -4.67
C TRP A 68 18.77 -11.11 -3.33
N ARG A 69 18.86 -10.33 -2.27
CA ARG A 69 18.42 -10.73 -0.94
C ARG A 69 17.95 -9.53 -0.14
N LEU A 70 17.21 -9.80 0.93
CA LEU A 70 16.79 -8.76 1.86
C LEU A 70 18.01 -8.19 2.57
N LEU A 71 17.97 -6.89 2.88
CA LEU A 71 19.05 -6.25 3.64
C LEU A 71 19.32 -7.01 4.94
N ASN A 72 20.58 -7.39 5.16
CA ASN A 72 21.01 -8.19 6.31
C ASN A 72 20.29 -9.54 6.44
N ASN A 73 19.69 -10.05 5.37
CA ASN A 73 18.83 -11.24 5.41
C ASN A 73 17.70 -11.12 6.45
N ASP A 74 17.24 -9.91 6.71
CA ASP A 74 16.30 -9.62 7.79
C ASP A 74 15.08 -8.84 7.28
N PRO A 75 13.88 -9.44 7.34
CA PRO A 75 12.66 -8.72 6.92
C PRO A 75 12.42 -7.43 7.68
N ALA A 76 12.77 -7.36 8.96
CA ALA A 76 12.58 -6.14 9.74
C ALA A 76 13.43 -4.99 9.20
N SER A 77 14.66 -5.29 8.77
CA SER A 77 15.54 -4.29 8.14
C SER A 77 15.04 -3.92 6.75
N ALA A 78 14.68 -4.90 5.94
CA ALA A 78 14.26 -4.68 4.55
C ALA A 78 12.98 -3.86 4.46
N PHE A 79 12.00 -4.12 5.33
CA PHE A 79 10.68 -3.47 5.33
C PHE A 79 10.53 -2.44 6.43
N SER A 80 11.63 -1.87 6.91
CA SER A 80 11.61 -0.91 8.02
C SER A 80 10.77 0.33 7.73
N GLU A 81 10.66 0.75 6.47
CA GLU A 81 9.90 1.93 6.09
C GLU A 81 8.40 1.67 5.94
N PHE A 82 7.99 0.41 6.07
CA PHE A 82 6.58 0.00 6.04
C PHE A 82 5.99 -0.10 7.44
N ARG A 83 6.65 0.46 8.44
CA ARG A 83 6.28 0.40 9.85
C ARG A 83 6.48 1.75 10.52
N ASP A 84 5.72 2.00 11.59
CA ASP A 84 5.79 3.28 12.32
C ASP A 84 7.04 3.41 13.18
N ASN A 85 7.62 2.29 13.57
CA ASN A 85 8.85 2.26 14.35
C ASN A 85 10.13 2.20 13.51
N GLY A 86 10.00 2.45 12.21
CA GLY A 86 11.14 2.54 11.32
C GLY A 86 11.89 3.87 11.43
N PRO A 87 12.95 4.06 10.63
CA PRO A 87 13.80 5.24 10.73
C PRO A 87 13.09 6.56 10.43
N ARG A 88 11.99 6.52 9.69
CA ARG A 88 11.21 7.72 9.32
C ARG A 88 10.05 8.01 10.29
N GLY A 89 9.81 7.13 11.25
CA GLY A 89 8.78 7.34 12.27
C GLY A 89 7.36 7.10 11.77
N GLU A 90 6.39 7.52 12.59
CA GLU A 90 4.97 7.28 12.33
C GLU A 90 4.39 8.13 11.19
N ASP A 91 5.07 9.15 10.74
CA ASP A 91 4.61 9.98 9.62
C ASP A 91 5.10 9.48 8.26
N ALA A 92 5.85 8.38 8.21
CA ALA A 92 6.38 7.83 6.96
C ALA A 92 5.27 7.54 5.94
N PHE A 93 4.19 6.93 6.38
CA PHE A 93 3.07 6.63 5.49
C PHE A 93 2.44 7.91 4.92
N LEU A 94 2.15 8.88 5.77
CA LEU A 94 1.56 10.16 5.34
C LEU A 94 2.48 10.89 4.37
N ASP A 95 3.77 10.93 4.65
CA ASP A 95 4.74 11.60 3.77
C ASP A 95 4.78 10.94 2.40
N ASP A 96 4.75 9.61 2.36
CA ASP A 96 4.73 8.88 1.09
C ASP A 96 3.42 9.07 0.32
N VAL A 97 2.29 9.17 1.01
CA VAL A 97 1.01 9.52 0.37
C VAL A 97 1.09 10.90 -0.28
N LYS A 98 1.65 11.88 0.43
CA LYS A 98 1.82 13.24 -0.11
C LYS A 98 2.67 13.25 -1.36
N ILE A 99 3.77 12.51 -1.36
CA ILE A 99 4.65 12.40 -2.52
C ILE A 99 3.91 11.74 -3.69
N ALA A 100 3.25 10.61 -3.45
CA ALA A 100 2.53 9.90 -4.50
C ALA A 100 1.47 10.78 -5.15
N ILE A 101 0.72 11.54 -4.36
CA ILE A 101 -0.30 12.45 -4.88
C ILE A 101 0.34 13.60 -5.66
N SER A 102 1.40 14.22 -5.13
CA SER A 102 2.08 15.33 -5.81
C SER A 102 2.66 14.90 -7.15
N GLU A 103 3.11 13.65 -7.27
CA GLU A 103 3.65 13.08 -8.50
C GLU A 103 2.58 12.42 -9.37
N LYS A 104 1.33 12.47 -8.96
CA LYS A 104 0.19 11.87 -9.69
C LYS A 104 0.37 10.38 -9.91
N LYS A 105 0.87 9.67 -8.92
CA LYS A 105 1.10 8.23 -8.96
C LYS A 105 -0.17 7.47 -8.57
N PHE A 106 -1.24 7.69 -9.30
CA PHE A 106 -2.53 7.04 -9.07
C PHE A 106 -2.51 5.63 -9.66
N ALA A 107 -2.98 4.67 -8.87
CA ALA A 107 -3.03 3.28 -9.25
C ALA A 107 -4.44 2.89 -9.75
N PRO A 108 -4.65 1.67 -10.27
CA PRO A 108 -5.90 1.32 -10.93
C PRO A 108 -7.18 1.49 -10.12
N SER A 109 -7.14 1.35 -8.79
CA SER A 109 -8.33 1.50 -7.94
C SER A 109 -8.54 2.91 -7.42
N TRP A 110 -7.72 3.88 -7.82
CA TRP A 110 -7.83 5.25 -7.34
C TRP A 110 -9.21 5.85 -7.57
N ASP A 111 -9.72 5.72 -8.79
CA ASP A 111 -11.02 6.31 -9.15
C ASP A 111 -12.16 5.69 -8.34
N ASP A 112 -12.13 4.37 -8.15
CA ASP A 112 -13.13 3.68 -7.33
C ASP A 112 -13.06 4.10 -5.87
N PHE A 113 -11.85 4.32 -5.37
CA PHE A 113 -11.64 4.78 -4.00
C PHE A 113 -12.21 6.19 -3.80
N ILE A 114 -11.93 7.10 -4.71
CA ILE A 114 -12.46 8.47 -4.66
C ILE A 114 -13.99 8.46 -4.77
N GLU A 115 -14.55 7.66 -5.65
CA GLU A 115 -16.00 7.53 -5.78
C GLU A 115 -16.62 6.99 -4.49
N CYS A 116 -16.00 6.01 -3.87
CA CYS A 116 -16.43 5.46 -2.59
C CYS A 116 -16.49 6.55 -1.51
N ILE A 117 -15.46 7.39 -1.43
CA ILE A 117 -15.39 8.49 -0.47
C ILE A 117 -16.48 9.54 -0.76
N ILE A 118 -16.63 9.94 -2.01
CA ILE A 118 -17.61 10.95 -2.41
C ILE A 118 -19.03 10.49 -2.06
N ASN A 119 -19.33 9.21 -2.26
CA ASN A 119 -20.64 8.65 -1.98
C ASN A 119 -20.88 8.37 -0.49
N GLY A 120 -19.89 8.60 0.36
CA GLY A 120 -20.00 8.32 1.79
C GLY A 120 -20.17 6.85 2.12
N SER A 121 -19.67 5.98 1.27
CA SER A 121 -19.80 4.53 1.45
C SER A 121 -18.83 4.02 2.52
N VAL A 122 -19.20 2.91 3.14
CA VAL A 122 -18.34 2.24 4.12
C VAL A 122 -17.22 1.50 3.38
N PHE A 123 -15.99 1.64 3.86
CA PHE A 123 -14.85 0.93 3.29
C PHE A 123 -13.83 0.55 4.34
N SER A 124 -12.97 -0.39 3.98
CA SER A 124 -11.79 -0.74 4.77
C SER A 124 -10.56 -0.79 3.88
N ILE A 125 -9.41 -0.58 4.50
CA ILE A 125 -8.12 -0.75 3.85
C ILE A 125 -7.52 -2.05 4.37
N ILE A 126 -7.14 -2.94 3.46
CA ILE A 126 -6.44 -4.18 3.76
C ILE A 126 -5.06 -4.05 3.16
N THR A 127 -4.03 -4.15 4.00
CA THR A 127 -2.66 -3.93 3.55
C THR A 127 -1.69 -4.85 4.29
N ALA A 128 -0.61 -5.19 3.61
CA ALA A 128 0.51 -5.92 4.21
C ALA A 128 1.45 -5.01 5.01
N ARG A 129 1.25 -3.70 4.97
CA ARG A 129 2.05 -2.74 5.76
C ARG A 129 1.82 -2.93 7.25
N GLY A 130 2.88 -2.71 8.03
CA GLY A 130 2.83 -2.83 9.48
C GLY A 130 2.54 -1.50 10.20
N HIS A 131 1.88 -0.55 9.52
CA HIS A 131 1.48 0.70 10.16
C HIS A 131 0.26 0.50 11.05
N GLU A 132 0.24 1.23 12.16
CA GLU A 132 -0.93 1.29 13.01
C GLU A 132 -2.09 2.03 12.32
N PRO A 133 -3.33 1.81 12.76
CA PRO A 133 -4.49 2.47 12.14
C PRO A 133 -4.41 3.99 12.12
N ARG A 134 -3.87 4.60 13.17
CA ARG A 134 -3.81 6.07 13.27
C ARG A 134 -2.93 6.72 12.20
N PRO A 135 -1.69 6.29 11.98
CA PRO A 135 -0.88 6.80 10.86
C PRO A 135 -1.54 6.59 9.49
N MET A 136 -2.14 5.44 9.27
CA MET A 136 -2.83 5.18 8.01
C MET A 136 -4.05 6.10 7.84
N ARG A 137 -4.79 6.33 8.90
CA ARG A 137 -5.92 7.26 8.87
C ARG A 137 -5.49 8.66 8.47
N LYS A 138 -4.35 9.15 8.95
CA LYS A 138 -3.82 10.45 8.54
C LYS A 138 -3.64 10.53 7.02
N GLY A 139 -3.12 9.48 6.40
CA GLY A 139 -2.96 9.42 4.95
C GLY A 139 -4.29 9.49 4.21
N VAL A 140 -5.28 8.72 4.67
CA VAL A 140 -6.62 8.73 4.07
C VAL A 140 -7.27 10.11 4.25
N GLU A 141 -7.17 10.70 5.42
CA GLU A 141 -7.72 12.03 5.69
C GLU A 141 -7.07 13.11 4.81
N TYR A 142 -5.80 12.97 4.50
CA TYR A 142 -5.13 13.87 3.57
C TYR A 142 -5.75 13.83 2.18
N ILE A 143 -6.11 12.64 1.71
CA ILE A 143 -6.75 12.45 0.40
C ILE A 143 -8.14 13.10 0.38
N ILE A 144 -8.88 13.00 1.47
CA ILE A 144 -10.25 13.51 1.56
C ILE A 144 -10.31 15.03 1.52
N ARG A 145 -9.26 15.71 1.87
CA ARG A 145 -9.22 17.19 1.86
C ARG A 145 -9.06 17.78 0.43
#